data_78a8279240a5d90a4641791858003f64
#
_entry.id   78a8279240a5d90a4641791858003f64
#
_cell.length_a   1.000
_cell.length_b   1.000
_cell.length_c   1.000
_cell.angle_alpha   90.00
_cell.angle_beta   90.00
_cell.angle_gamma   90.00
#
_symmetry.space_group_name_H-M   'P 1'
#
loop_
_entity.id
_entity.type
_entity.pdbx_description
1 polymer ?
#
loop_
_entity_poly.entity_id
_entity_poly.type
_entity_poly.pdbx_seq_one_letter_code
_entity_poly.pdbx_strand_id
1 'polypeptide(L)'
;RDVGVMEKCNFCIGRITDAKHQAQELGRDVQDGELVSACQQTCPTQAITFGNLMDPDSKVSKLAMRDEQEKRDRQYEVMPELNYKPAITYLKKVNTREVQGLHGEDKGSEHNSDESHS
;
A
#
# COMPACT_ATOMS: atom_id res chain seq x y z
N ARG A 1 15.41 -28.93 -4.44
CA ARG A 1 16.24 -27.88 -3.84
C ARG A 1 16.94 -28.42 -2.62
N ASP A 2 18.18 -27.99 -2.42
CA ASP A 2 19.00 -28.51 -1.33
C ASP A 2 18.58 -27.92 0.02
N VAL A 3 18.84 -28.65 1.09
CA VAL A 3 18.58 -28.21 2.47
C VAL A 3 19.43 -26.96 2.77
N GLY A 4 18.81 -25.93 3.36
CA GLY A 4 19.49 -24.69 3.71
C GLY A 4 19.44 -23.57 2.64
N VAL A 5 18.83 -23.80 1.49
CA VAL A 5 18.58 -22.78 0.49
C VAL A 5 17.30 -22.01 0.85
N MET A 6 17.44 -20.70 1.02
CA MET A 6 16.31 -19.83 1.29
C MET A 6 15.52 -19.53 0.01
N GLU A 7 14.21 -19.69 0.09
CA GLU A 7 13.27 -19.31 -0.96
C GLU A 7 12.33 -18.22 -0.46
N LYS A 8 12.12 -17.22 -1.29
CA LYS A 8 11.21 -16.12 -0.99
C LYS A 8 10.57 -15.59 -2.26
N CYS A 9 9.62 -14.69 -2.12
CA CYS A 9 9.06 -13.94 -3.22
C CYS A 9 10.17 -13.20 -4.00
N ASN A 10 10.22 -13.40 -5.31
CA ASN A 10 11.13 -12.72 -6.24
C ASN A 10 10.40 -11.72 -7.15
N PHE A 11 9.20 -11.30 -6.78
CA PHE A 11 8.35 -10.39 -7.56
C PHE A 11 8.03 -10.89 -8.97
N CYS A 12 7.91 -12.21 -9.16
CA CYS A 12 7.65 -12.82 -10.47
C CYS A 12 8.66 -12.38 -11.54
N ILE A 13 9.96 -12.38 -11.23
CA ILE A 13 11.02 -11.90 -12.10
C ILE A 13 10.98 -12.54 -13.51
N GLY A 14 10.59 -13.80 -13.61
CA GLY A 14 10.42 -14.47 -14.91
C GLY A 14 9.36 -13.77 -15.76
N ARG A 15 8.18 -13.49 -15.20
CA ARG A 15 7.11 -12.76 -15.90
C ARG A 15 7.51 -11.34 -16.29
N ILE A 16 8.28 -10.65 -15.43
CA ILE A 16 8.80 -9.32 -15.72
C ILE A 16 9.76 -9.37 -16.90
N THR A 17 10.66 -10.34 -16.93
CA THR A 17 11.63 -10.52 -17.99
C THR A 17 10.95 -10.82 -19.32
N ASP A 18 9.99 -11.75 -19.32
CA ASP A 18 9.22 -12.10 -20.52
C ASP A 18 8.42 -10.89 -21.06
N ALA A 19 7.76 -10.14 -20.18
CA ALA A 19 7.03 -8.94 -20.58
C ALA A 19 7.96 -7.86 -21.17
N LYS A 20 9.15 -7.68 -20.60
CA LYS A 20 10.15 -6.75 -21.12
C LYS A 20 10.66 -7.17 -22.49
N HIS A 21 10.92 -8.46 -22.71
CA HIS A 21 11.36 -8.97 -24.02
C HIS A 21 10.29 -8.74 -25.09
N GLN A 22 9.04 -9.09 -24.79
CA GLN A 22 7.92 -8.87 -25.71
C GLN A 22 7.71 -7.38 -26.04
N ALA A 23 7.79 -6.50 -25.04
CA ALA A 23 7.69 -5.07 -25.27
C ALA A 23 8.85 -4.53 -26.12
N GLN A 24 10.06 -5.02 -25.88
CA GLN A 24 11.25 -4.64 -26.63
C GLN A 24 11.15 -5.09 -28.10
N GLU A 25 10.64 -6.28 -28.38
CA GLU A 25 10.36 -6.74 -29.76
C GLU A 25 9.38 -5.84 -30.48
N LEU A 26 8.43 -5.23 -29.75
CA LEU A 26 7.47 -4.29 -30.29
C LEU A 26 7.96 -2.83 -30.30
N GLY A 27 9.21 -2.58 -29.85
CA GLY A 27 9.81 -1.24 -29.81
C GLY A 27 9.13 -0.28 -28.83
N ARG A 28 8.53 -0.78 -27.75
CA ARG A 28 7.84 0.00 -26.72
C ARG A 28 8.20 -0.46 -25.31
N ASP A 29 7.80 0.31 -24.31
CA ASP A 29 7.88 -0.10 -22.91
C ASP A 29 6.67 -0.94 -22.49
N VAL A 30 6.84 -1.71 -21.40
CA VAL A 30 5.75 -2.46 -20.77
C VAL A 30 4.73 -1.48 -20.19
N GLN A 31 3.47 -1.61 -20.58
CA GLN A 31 2.40 -0.74 -20.11
C GLN A 31 1.79 -1.23 -18.80
N ASP A 32 1.20 -0.31 -18.04
CA ASP A 32 0.51 -0.65 -16.79
C ASP A 32 -0.66 -1.60 -17.05
N GLY A 33 -0.74 -2.67 -16.26
CA GLY A 33 -1.75 -3.73 -16.40
C GLY A 33 -1.41 -4.83 -17.41
N GLU A 34 -0.38 -4.68 -18.23
CA GLU A 34 0.07 -5.71 -19.18
C GLU A 34 0.72 -6.89 -18.46
N LEU A 35 1.43 -6.60 -17.38
CA LEU A 35 2.08 -7.59 -16.53
C LEU A 35 1.26 -7.82 -15.25
N VAL A 36 0.90 -9.07 -15.01
CA VAL A 36 0.17 -9.50 -13.82
C VAL A 36 1.00 -10.51 -13.04
N SER A 37 1.23 -10.24 -11.76
CA SER A 37 1.93 -11.20 -10.88
C SER A 37 1.06 -12.43 -10.61
N ALA A 38 1.68 -13.56 -10.26
CA ALA A 38 0.97 -14.79 -10.00
C ALA A 38 -0.03 -14.65 -8.83
N CYS A 39 0.36 -13.94 -7.76
CA CYS A 39 -0.52 -13.69 -6.62
C CYS A 39 -1.70 -12.77 -6.98
N GLN A 40 -1.47 -11.74 -7.81
CA GLN A 40 -2.55 -10.88 -8.32
C GLN A 40 -3.54 -11.65 -9.18
N GLN A 41 -3.03 -12.50 -10.08
CA GLN A 41 -3.86 -13.32 -10.97
C GLN A 41 -4.76 -14.29 -10.17
N THR A 42 -4.25 -14.84 -9.07
CA THR A 42 -4.94 -15.83 -8.25
C THR A 42 -5.90 -15.18 -7.24
N CYS A 43 -5.76 -13.89 -6.97
CA CYS A 43 -6.57 -13.20 -5.96
C CYS A 43 -8.01 -12.96 -6.45
N PRO A 44 -9.03 -13.64 -5.90
CA PRO A 44 -10.42 -13.51 -6.38
C PRO A 44 -11.03 -12.15 -6.03
N THR A 45 -10.55 -11.49 -4.98
CA THR A 45 -11.03 -10.18 -4.52
C THR A 45 -10.32 -9.01 -5.19
N GLN A 46 -9.34 -9.27 -6.08
CA GLN A 46 -8.52 -8.25 -6.73
C GLN A 46 -7.87 -7.26 -5.73
N ALA A 47 -7.45 -7.79 -4.58
CA ALA A 47 -6.87 -7.00 -3.49
C ALA A 47 -5.39 -6.66 -3.72
N ILE A 48 -4.74 -7.29 -4.70
CA ILE A 48 -3.32 -7.12 -5.00
C ILE A 48 -3.19 -6.33 -6.30
N THR A 49 -2.42 -5.25 -6.27
CA THR A 49 -2.06 -4.46 -7.44
C THR A 49 -0.55 -4.54 -7.63
N PHE A 50 -0.12 -4.89 -8.82
CA PHE A 50 1.27 -5.00 -9.21
C PHE A 50 1.56 -4.04 -10.37
N GLY A 51 2.71 -3.39 -10.37
CA GLY A 51 3.08 -2.46 -11.43
C GLY A 51 4.40 -1.74 -11.17
N ASN A 52 4.70 -0.75 -11.98
CA ASN A 52 5.91 0.05 -11.89
C ASN A 52 5.66 1.31 -11.03
N LEU A 53 6.32 1.39 -9.87
CA LEU A 53 6.25 2.56 -8.99
C LEU A 53 6.93 3.81 -9.56
N MET A 54 7.78 3.67 -10.57
CA MET A 54 8.45 4.80 -11.23
C MET A 54 7.58 5.48 -12.28
N ASP A 55 6.49 4.82 -12.68
CA ASP A 55 5.50 5.40 -13.57
C ASP A 55 4.40 6.07 -12.74
N PRO A 56 4.29 7.42 -12.78
CA PRO A 56 3.31 8.15 -11.98
C PRO A 56 1.87 7.85 -12.39
N ASP A 57 1.64 7.45 -13.63
CA ASP A 57 0.32 7.13 -14.16
C ASP A 57 -0.13 5.71 -13.82
N SER A 58 0.77 4.85 -13.37
CA SER A 58 0.46 3.47 -13.01
C SER A 58 -0.52 3.39 -11.84
N LYS A 59 -1.38 2.37 -11.85
CA LYS A 59 -2.33 2.11 -10.78
C LYS A 59 -1.66 1.91 -9.43
N VAL A 60 -0.51 1.22 -9.41
CA VAL A 60 0.23 0.96 -8.17
C VAL A 60 0.82 2.25 -7.60
N SER A 61 1.34 3.16 -8.43
CA SER A 61 1.84 4.46 -7.97
C SER A 61 0.75 5.32 -7.36
N LYS A 62 -0.42 5.37 -8.00
CA LYS A 62 -1.59 6.09 -7.48
C LYS A 62 -2.10 5.53 -6.15
N LEU A 63 -2.01 4.22 -5.93
CA LEU A 63 -2.39 3.59 -4.66
C LEU A 63 -1.31 3.75 -3.58
N ALA A 64 -0.06 3.69 -3.97
CA ALA A 64 1.08 3.84 -3.05
C ALA A 64 1.34 5.31 -2.68
N MET A 65 0.78 6.26 -3.39
CA MET A 65 0.95 7.72 -3.32
C MET A 65 1.98 8.19 -2.30
N ARG A 66 3.17 8.51 -2.80
CA ARG A 66 4.25 9.12 -2.02
C ARG A 66 4.18 10.64 -2.03
N ASP A 67 3.22 11.23 -2.74
CA ASP A 67 3.03 12.67 -2.76
C ASP A 67 2.41 13.14 -1.45
N GLU A 68 3.16 13.98 -0.74
CA GLU A 68 2.78 14.56 0.56
C GLU A 68 1.51 15.42 0.51
N GLN A 69 1.04 15.78 -0.69
CA GLN A 69 -0.08 16.68 -0.89
C GLN A 69 -1.45 15.99 -0.96
N GLU A 70 -1.50 14.70 -1.26
CA GLU A 70 -2.71 13.89 -1.22
C GLU A 70 -2.53 12.68 -0.30
N LYS A 71 -2.28 12.91 0.97
CA LYS A 71 -2.25 11.86 1.99
C LYS A 71 -3.57 11.10 2.00
N ARG A 72 -3.63 10.03 1.23
CA ARG A 72 -4.62 8.99 1.49
C ARG A 72 -4.14 8.25 2.72
N ASP A 73 -4.76 8.50 3.86
CA ASP A 73 -4.41 7.94 5.17
C ASP A 73 -4.45 6.41 5.27
N ARG A 74 -4.70 5.73 4.15
CA ARG A 74 -4.85 4.28 4.11
C ARG A 74 -3.56 3.52 3.86
N GLN A 75 -2.60 4.10 3.14
CA GLN A 75 -1.35 3.40 2.84
C GLN A 75 -0.45 3.33 4.07
N TYR A 76 0.25 2.21 4.24
CA TYR A 76 1.29 2.07 5.25
C TYR A 76 2.35 1.06 4.82
N GLU A 77 3.54 1.21 5.37
CA GLU A 77 4.65 0.28 5.23
C GLU A 77 4.87 -0.45 6.56
N VAL A 78 5.34 -1.69 6.51
CA VAL A 78 5.70 -2.44 7.72
C VAL A 78 7.03 -1.90 8.24
N MET A 79 7.11 -1.59 9.54
CA MET A 79 8.31 -1.10 10.22
C MET A 79 9.00 0.07 9.50
N PRO A 80 8.30 1.19 9.24
CA PRO A 80 8.88 2.33 8.52
C PRO A 80 10.07 2.95 9.26
N GLU A 81 10.13 2.80 10.58
CA GLU A 81 11.23 3.26 11.44
C GLU A 81 12.60 2.61 11.10
N LEU A 82 12.61 1.43 10.50
CA LEU A 82 13.84 0.76 10.05
C LEU A 82 14.37 1.31 8.73
N ASN A 83 13.60 2.12 8.01
CA ASN A 83 13.96 2.76 6.73
C ASN A 83 14.53 1.79 5.68
N TYR A 84 14.03 0.56 5.63
CA TYR A 84 14.49 -0.43 4.65
C TYR A 84 13.79 -0.32 3.29
N LYS A 85 12.85 0.62 3.13
CA LYS A 85 12.14 0.95 1.90
C LYS A 85 11.55 -0.28 1.19
N PRO A 86 10.56 -0.95 1.77
CA PRO A 86 9.99 -2.15 1.18
C PRO A 86 9.33 -1.86 -0.17
N ALA A 87 9.36 -2.84 -1.07
CA ALA A 87 8.66 -2.75 -2.35
C ALA A 87 7.16 -3.07 -2.24
N ILE A 88 6.70 -3.46 -1.06
CA ILE A 88 5.30 -3.77 -0.77
C ILE A 88 4.73 -2.69 0.15
N THR A 89 3.60 -2.14 -0.26
CA THR A 89 2.81 -1.18 0.52
C THR A 89 1.45 -1.79 0.82
N TYR A 90 0.95 -1.57 2.01
CA TYR A 90 -0.35 -2.08 2.45
C TYR A 90 -1.38 -0.96 2.53
N LEU A 91 -2.65 -1.31 2.37
CA LEU A 91 -3.77 -0.41 2.60
C LEU A 91 -4.52 -0.81 3.87
N LYS A 92 -4.71 0.11 4.78
CA LYS A 92 -5.48 -0.10 6.01
C LYS A 92 -6.92 -0.51 5.67
N LYS A 93 -7.46 -1.41 6.46
CA LYS A 93 -8.87 -1.78 6.40
C LYS A 93 -9.74 -0.55 6.75
N VAL A 94 -10.76 -0.29 5.96
CA VAL A 94 -11.78 0.71 6.32
C VAL A 94 -12.73 0.10 7.34
N ASN A 95 -12.80 0.67 8.54
CA ASN A 95 -13.76 0.28 9.55
C ASN A 95 -14.92 1.27 9.55
N THR A 96 -16.04 0.89 8.95
CA THR A 96 -17.23 1.75 8.84
C THR A 96 -17.92 2.02 10.18
N ARG A 97 -17.63 1.23 11.21
CA ARG A 97 -18.21 1.41 12.55
C ARG A 97 -17.56 2.57 13.31
N GLU A 98 -16.29 2.87 13.05
CA GLU A 98 -15.60 4.00 13.70
C GLU A 98 -16.01 5.34 13.14
N VAL A 99 -16.45 5.41 11.89
CA VAL A 99 -16.92 6.67 11.27
C VAL A 99 -18.23 7.17 11.89
N GLN A 100 -19.04 6.29 12.47
CA GLN A 100 -20.28 6.67 13.16
C GLN A 100 -20.06 7.22 14.56
N GLY A 101 -18.87 7.04 15.15
CA GLY A 101 -18.51 7.54 16.50
C GLY A 101 -17.89 8.94 16.53
N LEU A 102 -17.52 9.51 15.38
CA LEU A 102 -16.86 10.82 15.32
C LEU A 102 -17.80 12.04 15.42
N HIS A 103 -19.08 11.82 15.60
CA HIS A 103 -20.06 12.88 15.93
C HIS A 103 -20.52 12.83 17.39
N GLY A 104 -19.73 12.29 18.29
CA GLY A 104 -19.92 12.39 19.73
C GLY A 104 -19.32 13.70 20.24
N GLU A 105 -20.19 14.63 20.61
CA GLU A 105 -19.91 15.93 21.19
C GLU A 105 -18.85 15.86 22.29
N ASP A 106 -17.82 16.67 22.13
CA ASP A 106 -16.88 17.04 23.18
C ASP A 106 -17.67 17.91 24.21
N LYS A 107 -18.29 17.27 25.20
CA LYS A 107 -18.81 17.97 26.36
C LYS A 107 -17.66 18.22 27.32
N GLY A 108 -17.10 19.43 27.23
CA GLY A 108 -16.17 19.96 28.19
C GLY A 108 -16.71 19.79 29.62
N SER A 109 -15.98 19.03 30.43
CA SER A 109 -16.14 19.02 31.87
C SER A 109 -15.49 20.28 32.43
N GLU A 110 -16.30 21.31 32.67
CA GLU A 110 -15.91 22.42 33.53
C GLU A 110 -15.66 21.88 34.94
N HIS A 111 -14.39 21.90 35.31
CA HIS A 111 -13.99 21.64 36.69
C HIS A 111 -14.18 22.93 37.49
N ASN A 112 -15.28 22.98 38.21
CA ASN A 112 -15.57 24.05 39.16
C ASN A 112 -14.80 23.78 40.45
N SER A 113 -13.71 24.53 40.66
CA SER A 113 -13.01 24.59 41.92
C SER A 113 -13.67 25.68 42.80
N ASP A 114 -14.51 25.24 43.74
CA ASP A 114 -14.93 26.06 44.84
C ASP A 114 -13.94 25.93 46.00
N GLU A 115 -13.17 27.00 46.18
CA GLU A 115 -12.51 27.30 47.44
C GLU A 115 -13.56 27.84 48.40
N SER A 116 -13.74 27.24 49.57
CA SER A 116 -14.30 27.92 50.72
C SER A 116 -13.38 27.79 51.90
N HIS A 117 -12.84 28.92 52.24
CA HIS A 117 -12.24 29.31 53.53
C HIS A 117 -13.11 29.01 54.74
N SER A 118 -12.55 28.43 55.75
CA SER A 118 -12.67 28.86 57.16
C SER A 118 -11.65 28.19 57.99
#